data_9bc27cc30245e17fe07d683d89d90cd3
#
_entry.id   9bc27cc30245e17fe07d683d89d90cd3
#
_cell.length_a   1.000
_cell.length_b   1.000
_cell.length_c   1.000
_cell.angle_alpha   90.00
_cell.angle_beta   90.00
_cell.angle_gamma   90.00
#
_symmetry.space_group_name_H-M   'P 1'
#
loop_
_entity.id
_entity.type
_entity.pdbx_description
1 polymer ?
#
loop_
_entity_poly.entity_id
_entity_poly.type
_entity_poly.pdbx_seq_one_letter_code
_entity_poly.pdbx_strand_id
1 'polypeptide(L)'
;MQEPANAQTSSLHHAVVFEKSYSKNLLVSPVRRYVLAFMSRSSEDWAANVAVLEAAAPKLHQKAHMVCIDIDVKEHVYLMNLFGIRPEDCPTYRFAVLTDRLVKYRPEQAQFTPHAVASFARAARKGDLKPHLLSQEPPADWDKLTVKRLVQRTFRDFVMDTRLCVFVYFYAPWCVHCQTFSSTWEAVAARCAHMQDVVFAQMDATQNEVEGQYIRCYPTIKCFRKGDNREVQFCEERTVEKLMQFVHTHSQASWLDSTVV
;
A
#
# COMPACT_ATOMS: atom_id res chain seq x y z
N MET A 1 15.33 -49.54 -29.48
CA MET A 1 15.43 -48.16 -29.00
C MET A 1 14.02 -47.67 -28.82
N GLN A 2 13.58 -47.63 -27.58
CA GLN A 2 12.25 -47.22 -27.18
C GLN A 2 12.34 -45.77 -26.69
N GLU A 3 11.60 -44.87 -27.32
CA GLU A 3 11.33 -43.56 -26.79
C GLU A 3 10.37 -43.69 -25.60
N PRO A 4 10.59 -42.95 -24.50
CA PRO A 4 9.60 -42.88 -23.45
C PRO A 4 8.55 -41.87 -23.83
N ALA A 5 7.35 -42.35 -24.14
CA ALA A 5 6.14 -41.56 -24.12
C ALA A 5 5.87 -41.11 -22.69
N ASN A 6 6.04 -39.83 -22.40
CA ASN A 6 5.53 -39.22 -21.21
C ASN A 6 4.85 -37.88 -21.55
N ALA A 7 3.74 -37.97 -22.26
CA ALA A 7 2.75 -36.91 -22.38
C ALA A 7 1.80 -37.07 -21.22
N GLN A 8 2.21 -36.61 -20.03
CA GLN A 8 1.25 -36.33 -18.97
C GLN A 8 0.40 -35.15 -19.44
N THR A 9 -0.81 -35.41 -19.84
CA THR A 9 -1.91 -34.47 -19.94
C THR A 9 -2.00 -33.70 -18.64
N SER A 10 -1.42 -32.49 -18.62
CA SER A 10 -1.63 -31.53 -17.55
C SER A 10 -3.13 -31.18 -17.57
N SER A 11 -3.87 -31.68 -16.61
CA SER A 11 -5.16 -31.12 -16.26
C SER A 11 -4.99 -29.61 -16.15
N LEU A 12 -5.77 -28.86 -16.89
CA LEU A 12 -5.79 -27.40 -16.89
C LEU A 12 -6.19 -26.93 -15.47
N HIS A 13 -5.22 -26.82 -14.58
CA HIS A 13 -5.42 -26.16 -13.31
C HIS A 13 -5.63 -24.67 -13.59
N HIS A 14 -6.79 -24.15 -13.26
CA HIS A 14 -7.12 -22.74 -13.38
C HIS A 14 -6.50 -21.89 -12.28
N ALA A 15 -6.15 -22.50 -11.14
CA ALA A 15 -5.45 -21.85 -10.04
C ALA A 15 -3.95 -22.20 -10.09
N VAL A 16 -3.11 -21.18 -10.11
CA VAL A 16 -1.65 -21.33 -10.24
C VAL A 16 -1.00 -21.06 -8.87
N VAL A 17 -0.14 -21.97 -8.42
CA VAL A 17 0.71 -21.71 -7.25
C VAL A 17 1.78 -20.67 -7.63
N PHE A 18 1.89 -19.63 -6.82
CA PHE A 18 2.84 -18.55 -7.07
C PHE A 18 4.28 -19.04 -6.88
N GLU A 19 5.07 -18.88 -7.92
CA GLU A 19 6.52 -19.06 -7.91
C GLU A 19 7.18 -17.82 -8.52
N LYS A 20 8.34 -17.45 -8.02
CA LYS A 20 9.08 -16.26 -8.51
C LYS A 20 9.38 -16.35 -10.02
N SER A 21 9.64 -17.55 -10.52
CA SER A 21 9.81 -17.85 -11.96
C SER A 21 8.56 -17.52 -12.78
N TYR A 22 7.38 -17.72 -12.20
CA TYR A 22 6.09 -17.53 -12.87
C TYR A 22 5.59 -16.08 -12.83
N SER A 23 6.15 -15.26 -11.94
CA SER A 23 5.75 -13.87 -11.77
C SER A 23 5.85 -13.05 -13.06
N LYS A 24 6.89 -13.29 -13.88
CA LYS A 24 7.06 -12.61 -15.18
C LYS A 24 5.89 -12.88 -16.13
N ASN A 25 5.42 -14.12 -16.21
CA ASN A 25 4.31 -14.50 -17.10
C ASN A 25 2.99 -13.87 -16.65
N LEU A 26 2.76 -13.77 -15.34
CA LEU A 26 1.59 -13.08 -14.78
C LEU A 26 1.64 -11.57 -15.09
N LEU A 27 2.81 -10.96 -14.99
CA LEU A 27 3.00 -9.52 -15.22
C LEU A 27 2.90 -9.11 -16.69
N VAL A 28 3.18 -9.99 -17.66
CA VAL A 28 3.03 -9.71 -19.09
C VAL A 28 1.66 -10.07 -19.65
N SER A 29 0.82 -10.75 -18.88
CA SER A 29 -0.55 -11.08 -19.27
C SER A 29 -1.38 -9.81 -19.57
N PRO A 30 -2.24 -9.82 -20.60
CA PRO A 30 -3.18 -8.74 -20.83
C PRO A 30 -4.23 -8.62 -19.71
N VAL A 31 -4.47 -9.69 -18.99
CA VAL A 31 -5.36 -9.69 -17.81
C VAL A 31 -4.59 -9.21 -16.60
N ARG A 32 -4.79 -7.96 -16.22
CA ARG A 32 -4.11 -7.30 -15.09
C ARG A 32 -4.89 -7.37 -13.78
N ARG A 33 -5.61 -8.44 -13.57
CA ARG A 33 -6.48 -8.66 -12.40
C ARG A 33 -6.18 -10.03 -11.81
N TYR A 34 -6.13 -10.09 -10.47
CA TYR A 34 -5.68 -11.26 -9.75
C TYR A 34 -6.57 -11.50 -8.53
N VAL A 35 -7.02 -12.74 -8.33
CA VAL A 35 -7.45 -13.25 -7.03
C VAL A 35 -6.23 -13.90 -6.41
N LEU A 36 -5.74 -13.35 -5.31
CA LEU A 36 -4.57 -13.83 -4.59
C LEU A 36 -5.07 -14.52 -3.32
N ALA A 37 -4.91 -15.83 -3.22
CA ALA A 37 -5.28 -16.61 -2.05
C ALA A 37 -4.03 -16.93 -1.25
N PHE A 38 -4.00 -16.52 0.01
CA PHE A 38 -2.90 -16.71 0.95
C PHE A 38 -3.24 -17.87 1.87
N MET A 39 -2.46 -18.94 1.80
CA MET A 39 -2.74 -20.21 2.48
C MET A 39 -1.43 -20.89 2.83
N SER A 40 -1.41 -21.63 3.94
CA SER A 40 -0.27 -22.48 4.31
C SER A 40 -0.34 -23.81 3.53
N ARG A 41 0.75 -24.16 2.87
CA ARG A 41 0.86 -25.44 2.15
C ARG A 41 0.98 -26.62 3.10
N SER A 42 1.45 -26.39 4.31
CA SER A 42 1.55 -27.41 5.36
C SER A 42 0.23 -27.67 6.08
N SER A 43 -0.80 -26.84 5.85
CA SER A 43 -2.13 -27.03 6.43
C SER A 43 -2.84 -28.24 5.84
N GLU A 44 -3.56 -28.99 6.67
CA GLU A 44 -4.43 -30.09 6.24
C GLU A 44 -5.52 -29.61 5.27
N ASP A 45 -5.92 -28.35 5.36
CA ASP A 45 -6.96 -27.74 4.51
C ASP A 45 -6.46 -27.28 3.14
N TRP A 46 -5.15 -27.38 2.84
CA TRP A 46 -4.57 -26.88 1.60
C TRP A 46 -5.34 -27.40 0.36
N ALA A 47 -5.51 -28.72 0.26
CA ALA A 47 -6.16 -29.33 -0.90
C ALA A 47 -7.63 -28.88 -1.06
N ALA A 48 -8.36 -28.76 0.05
CA ALA A 48 -9.73 -28.27 0.08
C ALA A 48 -9.81 -26.81 -0.38
N ASN A 49 -8.90 -25.98 0.09
CA ASN A 49 -8.82 -24.56 -0.28
C ASN A 49 -8.44 -24.38 -1.76
N VAL A 50 -7.54 -25.16 -2.30
CA VAL A 50 -7.24 -25.17 -3.75
C VAL A 50 -8.47 -25.56 -4.55
N ALA A 51 -9.22 -26.59 -4.12
CA ALA A 51 -10.46 -26.99 -4.78
C ALA A 51 -11.53 -25.88 -4.80
N VAL A 52 -11.60 -25.05 -3.75
CA VAL A 52 -12.48 -23.86 -3.72
C VAL A 52 -12.10 -22.89 -4.84
N LEU A 53 -10.80 -22.61 -5.03
CA LEU A 53 -10.33 -21.70 -6.08
C LEU A 53 -10.58 -22.27 -7.47
N GLU A 54 -10.32 -23.57 -7.68
CA GLU A 54 -10.60 -24.25 -8.93
C GLU A 54 -12.08 -24.19 -9.28
N ALA A 55 -12.98 -24.37 -8.32
CA ALA A 55 -14.43 -24.25 -8.51
C ALA A 55 -14.90 -22.81 -8.76
N ALA A 56 -14.18 -21.81 -8.28
CA ALA A 56 -14.47 -20.39 -8.54
C ALA A 56 -13.97 -19.93 -9.91
N ALA A 57 -12.85 -20.48 -10.38
CA ALA A 57 -12.10 -20.02 -11.55
C ALA A 57 -12.90 -19.96 -12.86
N PRO A 58 -13.80 -20.91 -13.21
CA PRO A 58 -14.59 -20.84 -14.43
C PRO A 58 -15.48 -19.57 -14.50
N LYS A 59 -15.93 -19.05 -13.35
CA LYS A 59 -16.75 -17.82 -13.28
C LYS A 59 -15.93 -16.55 -13.55
N LEU A 60 -14.59 -16.65 -13.45
CA LEU A 60 -13.63 -15.56 -13.61
C LEU A 60 -12.70 -15.76 -14.83
N HIS A 61 -12.98 -16.79 -15.64
CA HIS A 61 -12.19 -17.10 -16.83
C HIS A 61 -11.98 -15.85 -17.70
N GLN A 62 -10.73 -15.59 -18.13
CA GLN A 62 -10.29 -14.41 -18.87
C GLN A 62 -10.55 -13.06 -18.18
N LYS A 63 -11.05 -13.03 -16.95
CA LYS A 63 -11.35 -11.80 -16.20
C LYS A 63 -10.37 -11.54 -15.08
N ALA A 64 -9.82 -12.60 -14.47
CA ALA A 64 -8.81 -12.53 -13.43
C ALA A 64 -8.01 -13.83 -13.37
N HIS A 65 -6.74 -13.75 -13.00
CA HIS A 65 -5.91 -14.90 -12.65
C HIS A 65 -6.24 -15.35 -11.22
N MET A 66 -6.23 -16.66 -11.00
CA MET A 66 -6.33 -17.26 -9.68
C MET A 66 -4.93 -17.69 -9.24
N VAL A 67 -4.43 -17.14 -8.15
CA VAL A 67 -3.06 -17.37 -7.68
C VAL A 67 -3.07 -17.78 -6.22
N CYS A 68 -2.51 -18.95 -5.91
CA CYS A 68 -2.27 -19.43 -4.55
C CYS A 68 -0.89 -18.95 -4.09
N ILE A 69 -0.83 -18.27 -2.97
CA ILE A 69 0.40 -17.80 -2.33
C ILE A 69 0.61 -18.65 -1.08
N ASP A 70 1.68 -19.43 -1.09
CA ASP A 70 2.10 -20.24 0.05
C ASP A 70 2.75 -19.34 1.10
N ILE A 71 2.13 -19.22 2.27
CA ILE A 71 2.63 -18.37 3.36
C ILE A 71 3.78 -19.00 4.15
N ASP A 72 4.06 -20.29 3.94
CA ASP A 72 5.20 -20.98 4.58
C ASP A 72 6.52 -20.63 3.91
N VAL A 73 6.49 -20.04 2.70
CA VAL A 73 7.65 -19.61 1.94
C VAL A 73 8.09 -18.22 2.40
N LYS A 74 9.31 -18.12 2.97
CA LYS A 74 9.86 -16.85 3.52
C LYS A 74 9.88 -15.72 2.49
N GLU A 75 10.17 -16.05 1.26
CA GLU A 75 10.20 -15.08 0.15
C GLU A 75 8.83 -14.46 -0.14
N HIS A 76 7.73 -15.05 0.34
CA HIS A 76 6.39 -14.52 0.14
C HIS A 76 5.94 -13.52 1.23
N VAL A 77 6.73 -13.34 2.29
CA VAL A 77 6.42 -12.39 3.39
C VAL A 77 6.22 -10.97 2.85
N TYR A 78 6.95 -10.55 1.80
CA TYR A 78 6.75 -9.24 1.20
C TYR A 78 5.35 -9.07 0.59
N LEU A 79 4.77 -10.14 0.01
CA LEU A 79 3.39 -10.11 -0.49
C LEU A 79 2.40 -10.01 0.65
N MET A 80 2.60 -10.76 1.73
CA MET A 80 1.74 -10.67 2.92
C MET A 80 1.73 -9.23 3.46
N ASN A 81 2.91 -8.62 3.63
CA ASN A 81 3.05 -7.23 4.07
C ASN A 81 2.36 -6.25 3.10
N LEU A 82 2.54 -6.43 1.78
CA LEU A 82 1.93 -5.59 0.75
C LEU A 82 0.40 -5.61 0.79
N PHE A 83 -0.20 -6.71 1.25
CA PHE A 83 -1.65 -6.86 1.38
C PHE A 83 -2.16 -6.77 2.82
N GLY A 84 -1.28 -6.47 3.79
CA GLY A 84 -1.62 -6.36 5.20
C GLY A 84 -2.20 -7.66 5.77
N ILE A 85 -1.55 -8.78 5.47
CA ILE A 85 -1.97 -10.13 5.89
C ILE A 85 -1.00 -10.63 6.94
N ARG A 86 -1.53 -11.14 8.02
CA ARG A 86 -0.80 -11.86 9.07
C ARG A 86 -1.05 -13.36 8.91
N PRO A 87 -0.13 -14.23 9.34
CA PRO A 87 -0.30 -15.68 9.25
C PRO A 87 -1.62 -16.17 9.87
N GLU A 88 -2.01 -15.57 11.00
CA GLU A 88 -3.25 -15.91 11.72
C GLU A 88 -4.54 -15.51 10.98
N ASP A 89 -4.44 -14.65 9.97
CA ASP A 89 -5.59 -14.26 9.13
C ASP A 89 -5.85 -15.27 7.99
N CYS A 90 -4.98 -16.28 7.83
CA CYS A 90 -5.06 -17.26 6.75
C CYS A 90 -5.84 -18.54 7.16
N PRO A 91 -6.59 -19.16 6.22
CA PRO A 91 -6.66 -18.85 4.79
C PRO A 91 -7.48 -17.59 4.49
N THR A 92 -6.97 -16.74 3.61
CA THR A 92 -7.67 -15.52 3.18
C THR A 92 -7.41 -15.23 1.70
N TYR A 93 -8.16 -14.31 1.12
CA TYR A 93 -7.92 -13.88 -0.25
C TYR A 93 -8.06 -12.38 -0.42
N ARG A 94 -7.46 -11.86 -1.49
CA ARG A 94 -7.53 -10.47 -1.93
C ARG A 94 -7.83 -10.43 -3.42
N PHE A 95 -8.40 -9.33 -3.87
CA PHE A 95 -8.45 -9.03 -5.31
C PHE A 95 -7.53 -7.86 -5.59
N ALA A 96 -6.73 -7.99 -6.63
CA ALA A 96 -5.74 -6.99 -7.03
C ALA A 96 -5.92 -6.60 -8.49
N VAL A 97 -5.76 -5.33 -8.79
CA VAL A 97 -5.69 -4.78 -10.15
C VAL A 97 -4.34 -4.10 -10.30
N LEU A 98 -3.55 -4.56 -11.26
CA LEU A 98 -2.21 -4.06 -11.54
C LEU A 98 -2.20 -3.35 -12.90
N THR A 99 -2.25 -2.03 -12.89
CA THR A 99 -2.12 -1.18 -14.09
C THR A 99 -0.81 -0.38 -13.99
N ASP A 100 -0.87 0.93 -14.00
CA ASP A 100 0.21 1.84 -13.62
C ASP A 100 0.49 1.81 -12.11
N ARG A 101 -0.47 1.33 -11.34
CA ARG A 101 -0.45 1.16 -9.89
C ARG A 101 -1.13 -0.13 -9.47
N LEU A 102 -0.85 -0.55 -8.25
CA LEU A 102 -1.52 -1.66 -7.59
C LEU A 102 -2.75 -1.14 -6.82
N VAL A 103 -3.94 -1.60 -7.21
CA VAL A 103 -5.18 -1.36 -6.46
C VAL A 103 -5.61 -2.66 -5.80
N LYS A 104 -5.85 -2.62 -4.50
CA LYS A 104 -6.13 -3.78 -3.65
C LYS A 104 -7.55 -3.72 -3.12
N TYR A 105 -8.17 -4.89 -2.98
CA TYR A 105 -9.48 -5.04 -2.37
C TYR A 105 -9.43 -6.17 -1.34
N ARG A 106 -10.10 -5.96 -0.21
CA ARG A 106 -10.22 -6.91 0.89
C ARG A 106 -11.68 -7.24 1.11
N PRO A 107 -12.08 -8.53 1.26
CA PRO A 107 -13.44 -8.87 1.68
C PRO A 107 -13.66 -8.47 3.15
N GLU A 108 -14.85 -8.02 3.49
CA GLU A 108 -15.22 -7.69 4.89
C GLU A 108 -15.16 -8.94 5.77
N GLN A 109 -15.66 -10.06 5.24
CA GLN A 109 -15.58 -11.37 5.86
C GLN A 109 -15.03 -12.36 4.82
N ALA A 110 -13.90 -12.97 5.12
CA ALA A 110 -13.25 -13.94 4.24
C ALA A 110 -13.91 -15.33 4.36
N GLN A 111 -15.11 -15.49 3.81
CA GLN A 111 -15.68 -16.82 3.63
C GLN A 111 -14.97 -17.52 2.47
N PHE A 112 -14.23 -18.58 2.75
CA PHE A 112 -13.45 -19.29 1.73
C PHE A 112 -14.34 -20.34 1.02
N THR A 113 -15.27 -19.85 0.19
CA THR A 113 -16.17 -20.66 -0.63
C THR A 113 -16.12 -20.22 -2.10
N PRO A 114 -16.39 -21.12 -3.08
CA PRO A 114 -16.34 -20.77 -4.50
C PRO A 114 -17.29 -19.62 -4.88
N HIS A 115 -18.44 -19.53 -4.21
CA HIS A 115 -19.40 -18.46 -4.43
C HIS A 115 -18.89 -17.12 -3.89
N ALA A 116 -18.39 -17.09 -2.65
CA ALA A 116 -17.89 -15.88 -2.01
C ALA A 116 -16.69 -15.30 -2.76
N VAL A 117 -15.70 -16.14 -3.11
CA VAL A 117 -14.54 -15.74 -3.90
C VAL A 117 -14.93 -15.13 -5.25
N ALA A 118 -15.80 -15.81 -6.01
CA ALA A 118 -16.24 -15.34 -7.32
C ALA A 118 -17.10 -14.07 -7.25
N SER A 119 -17.97 -13.96 -6.24
CA SER A 119 -18.84 -12.79 -6.05
C SER A 119 -18.05 -11.57 -5.65
N PHE A 120 -17.10 -11.71 -4.72
CA PHE A 120 -16.18 -10.65 -4.31
C PHE A 120 -15.34 -10.14 -5.48
N ALA A 121 -14.69 -11.03 -6.24
CA ALA A 121 -13.91 -10.65 -7.40
C ALA A 121 -14.74 -9.94 -8.47
N ARG A 122 -16.02 -10.35 -8.64
CA ARG A 122 -16.96 -9.68 -9.55
C ARG A 122 -17.30 -8.29 -9.08
N ALA A 123 -17.61 -8.09 -7.80
CA ALA A 123 -17.92 -6.80 -7.21
C ALA A 123 -16.73 -5.83 -7.31
N ALA A 124 -15.52 -6.29 -6.93
CA ALA A 124 -14.30 -5.50 -7.07
C ALA A 124 -14.04 -5.08 -8.53
N ARG A 125 -14.23 -5.99 -9.49
CA ARG A 125 -14.06 -5.72 -10.91
C ARG A 125 -15.07 -4.71 -11.47
N LYS A 126 -16.31 -4.73 -10.96
CA LYS A 126 -17.37 -3.78 -11.37
C LYS A 126 -17.20 -2.38 -10.77
N GLY A 127 -16.34 -2.22 -9.75
CA GLY A 127 -16.19 -0.97 -9.01
C GLY A 127 -17.22 -0.80 -7.89
N ASP A 128 -17.93 -1.87 -7.51
CA ASP A 128 -18.92 -1.85 -6.44
C ASP A 128 -18.25 -1.79 -5.04
N LEU A 129 -16.92 -2.00 -4.97
CA LEU A 129 -16.15 -1.98 -3.74
C LEU A 129 -15.16 -0.83 -3.72
N LYS A 130 -14.91 -0.29 -2.53
CA LYS A 130 -13.83 0.68 -2.31
C LYS A 130 -12.48 -0.04 -2.25
N PRO A 131 -11.40 0.56 -2.80
CA PRO A 131 -10.05 0.05 -2.60
C PRO A 131 -9.69 -0.06 -1.12
N HIS A 132 -8.99 -1.13 -0.78
CA HIS A 132 -8.44 -1.32 0.55
C HIS A 132 -7.09 -0.61 0.66
N LEU A 133 -6.97 0.27 1.63
CA LEU A 133 -5.74 0.99 1.96
C LEU A 133 -5.20 0.45 3.29
N LEU A 134 -3.90 0.19 3.35
CA LEU A 134 -3.25 -0.22 4.59
C LEU A 134 -3.26 0.92 5.60
N SER A 135 -3.51 0.60 6.86
CA SER A 135 -3.36 1.50 7.98
C SER A 135 -2.88 0.76 9.22
N GLN A 136 -1.84 1.29 9.83
CA GLN A 136 -1.50 0.93 11.20
C GLN A 136 -2.51 1.52 12.20
N GLU A 137 -2.49 1.00 13.44
CA GLU A 137 -3.11 1.68 14.56
C GLU A 137 -2.24 2.89 14.95
N PRO A 138 -2.85 4.07 15.19
CA PRO A 138 -2.09 5.23 15.63
C PRO A 138 -1.49 4.97 17.02
N PRO A 139 -0.19 5.28 17.24
CA PRO A 139 0.38 5.24 18.58
C PRO A 139 -0.38 6.17 19.54
N ALA A 140 -0.43 5.84 20.83
CA ALA A 140 -1.16 6.63 21.81
C ALA A 140 -0.66 8.09 21.98
N ASP A 141 0.57 8.34 21.54
CA ASP A 141 1.27 9.63 21.55
C ASP A 141 1.46 10.24 20.17
N TRP A 142 0.73 9.77 19.16
CA TRP A 142 0.95 10.10 17.75
C TRP A 142 0.96 11.62 17.47
N ASP A 143 0.19 12.39 18.22
CA ASP A 143 0.01 13.84 18.09
C ASP A 143 0.73 14.66 19.19
N LYS A 144 1.41 14.00 20.15
CA LYS A 144 2.05 14.68 21.29
C LYS A 144 3.49 15.11 21.05
N LEU A 145 4.18 14.42 20.13
CA LEU A 145 5.57 14.69 19.79
C LEU A 145 5.71 15.92 18.87
N THR A 146 6.89 16.54 18.83
CA THR A 146 7.19 17.64 17.91
C THR A 146 6.96 17.21 16.46
N VAL A 147 7.43 16.00 16.07
CA VAL A 147 7.11 15.37 14.80
C VAL A 147 5.97 14.39 15.04
N LYS A 148 4.78 14.67 14.49
CA LYS A 148 3.58 13.84 14.65
C LYS A 148 3.74 12.51 13.89
N ARG A 149 3.23 11.41 14.45
CA ARG A 149 3.29 10.08 13.80
C ARG A 149 1.96 9.76 13.15
N LEU A 150 1.82 10.12 11.86
CA LEU A 150 0.59 9.89 11.13
C LEU A 150 0.46 8.44 10.66
N VAL A 151 -0.78 7.96 10.66
CA VAL A 151 -1.21 6.72 10.00
C VAL A 151 -2.30 7.07 8.98
N GLN A 152 -2.68 6.12 8.11
CA GLN A 152 -3.66 6.36 7.06
C GLN A 152 -4.96 7.00 7.61
N ARG A 153 -5.48 6.48 8.74
CA ARG A 153 -6.73 6.97 9.35
C ARG A 153 -6.64 8.39 9.90
N THR A 154 -5.49 8.81 10.41
CA THR A 154 -5.28 10.16 10.96
C THR A 154 -4.77 11.16 9.92
N PHE A 155 -4.26 10.68 8.78
CA PHE A 155 -3.62 11.52 7.78
C PHE A 155 -4.58 12.58 7.24
N ARG A 156 -5.74 12.18 6.74
CA ARG A 156 -6.66 13.08 6.05
C ARG A 156 -7.16 14.18 6.98
N ASP A 157 -7.65 13.81 8.15
CA ASP A 157 -8.24 14.77 9.09
C ASP A 157 -7.21 15.79 9.57
N PHE A 158 -5.95 15.36 9.69
CA PHE A 158 -4.87 16.21 10.15
C PHE A 158 -4.30 17.08 9.03
N VAL A 159 -4.02 16.51 7.87
CA VAL A 159 -3.38 17.20 6.74
C VAL A 159 -4.36 18.13 6.02
N MET A 160 -5.65 17.82 6.02
CA MET A 160 -6.67 18.64 5.36
C MET A 160 -7.23 19.76 6.25
N ASP A 161 -6.67 19.97 7.45
CA ASP A 161 -7.01 21.14 8.26
C ASP A 161 -6.41 22.40 7.62
N THR A 162 -7.26 23.21 7.00
CA THR A 162 -6.85 24.43 6.28
C THR A 162 -6.23 25.51 7.18
N ARG A 163 -6.28 25.33 8.49
CA ARG A 163 -5.63 26.25 9.46
C ARG A 163 -4.14 25.99 9.60
N LEU A 164 -3.68 24.82 9.15
CA LEU A 164 -2.32 24.33 9.33
C LEU A 164 -1.57 24.28 8.00
N CYS A 165 -0.26 24.52 8.06
CA CYS A 165 0.71 24.16 7.03
C CYS A 165 1.42 22.90 7.50
N VAL A 166 1.15 21.76 6.86
CA VAL A 166 1.62 20.46 7.34
C VAL A 166 2.74 19.95 6.45
N PHE A 167 3.91 19.69 7.03
CA PHE A 167 5.04 19.08 6.38
C PHE A 167 5.09 17.59 6.75
N VAL A 168 5.01 16.72 5.77
CA VAL A 168 4.98 15.27 5.99
C VAL A 168 6.21 14.61 5.37
N TYR A 169 6.92 13.85 6.18
CA TYR A 169 8.02 12.99 5.81
C TYR A 169 7.53 11.55 5.66
N PHE A 170 7.48 11.06 4.44
CA PHE A 170 7.15 9.67 4.12
C PHE A 170 8.42 8.83 4.08
N TYR A 171 8.45 7.77 4.85
CA TYR A 171 9.63 6.93 5.01
C TYR A 171 9.31 5.44 4.90
N ALA A 172 10.37 4.64 4.79
CA ALA A 172 10.35 3.21 5.01
C ALA A 172 11.34 2.85 6.13
N PRO A 173 10.98 1.99 7.11
CA PRO A 173 11.85 1.67 8.25
C PRO A 173 13.21 1.06 7.86
N TRP A 174 13.23 0.31 6.77
CA TRP A 174 14.44 -0.35 6.24
C TRP A 174 15.30 0.56 5.34
N CYS A 175 14.88 1.78 5.06
CA CYS A 175 15.57 2.70 4.16
C CYS A 175 16.70 3.42 4.91
N VAL A 176 17.95 3.14 4.56
CA VAL A 176 19.15 3.74 5.17
C VAL A 176 19.15 5.27 5.05
N HIS A 177 18.78 5.81 3.88
CA HIS A 177 18.65 7.26 3.69
C HIS A 177 17.59 7.88 4.60
N CYS A 178 16.53 7.16 4.90
CA CYS A 178 15.50 7.60 5.82
C CYS A 178 16.02 7.64 7.26
N GLN A 179 16.73 6.60 7.68
CA GLN A 179 17.33 6.53 9.02
C GLN A 179 18.31 7.67 9.27
N THR A 180 19.18 7.96 8.29
CA THR A 180 20.12 9.10 8.37
C THR A 180 19.39 10.44 8.38
N PHE A 181 18.32 10.58 7.61
CA PHE A 181 17.57 11.84 7.47
C PHE A 181 16.69 12.17 8.69
N SER A 182 16.29 11.18 9.49
CA SER A 182 15.35 11.36 10.62
C SER A 182 15.82 12.45 11.60
N SER A 183 17.09 12.47 11.96
CA SER A 183 17.65 13.49 12.86
C SER A 183 17.62 14.91 12.27
N THR A 184 17.83 15.04 10.96
CA THR A 184 17.71 16.32 10.25
C THR A 184 16.27 16.81 10.29
N TRP A 185 15.29 15.90 10.08
CA TRP A 185 13.86 16.21 10.12
C TRP A 185 13.42 16.70 11.51
N GLU A 186 13.86 16.02 12.56
CA GLU A 186 13.59 16.40 13.95
C GLU A 186 14.22 17.77 14.30
N ALA A 187 15.45 18.03 13.83
CA ALA A 187 16.12 19.31 14.05
C ALA A 187 15.39 20.49 13.38
N VAL A 188 14.87 20.29 12.16
CA VAL A 188 14.05 21.31 11.47
C VAL A 188 12.73 21.54 12.21
N ALA A 189 12.03 20.45 12.61
CA ALA A 189 10.80 20.54 13.37
C ALA A 189 10.97 21.30 14.70
N ALA A 190 12.06 21.02 15.42
CA ALA A 190 12.39 21.71 16.68
C ALA A 190 12.64 23.23 16.47
N ARG A 191 13.31 23.62 15.37
CA ARG A 191 13.52 25.04 15.04
C ARG A 191 12.22 25.77 14.71
N CYS A 192 11.22 25.05 14.17
CA CYS A 192 9.92 25.60 13.81
C CYS A 192 8.87 25.49 14.92
N ALA A 193 9.21 24.95 16.09
CA ALA A 193 8.26 24.69 17.19
C ALA A 193 7.54 25.95 17.72
N HIS A 194 8.09 27.15 17.47
CA HIS A 194 7.46 28.42 17.80
C HIS A 194 6.34 28.84 16.83
N MET A 195 6.24 28.21 15.66
CA MET A 195 5.25 28.53 14.63
C MET A 195 3.98 27.70 14.90
N GLN A 196 2.92 28.32 15.41
CA GLN A 196 1.71 27.62 15.89
C GLN A 196 0.90 26.97 14.76
N ASP A 197 1.03 27.47 13.54
CA ASP A 197 0.29 26.99 12.36
C ASP A 197 1.14 26.09 11.42
N VAL A 198 2.38 25.79 11.82
CA VAL A 198 3.28 24.88 11.10
C VAL A 198 3.43 23.59 11.87
N VAL A 199 3.16 22.49 11.21
CA VAL A 199 3.22 21.15 11.81
C VAL A 199 4.13 20.23 11.01
N PHE A 200 4.98 19.51 11.72
CA PHE A 200 5.81 18.45 11.18
C PHE A 200 5.25 17.09 11.53
N ALA A 201 5.20 16.22 10.52
CA ALA A 201 4.73 14.87 10.68
C ALA A 201 5.62 13.88 9.93
N GLN A 202 5.53 12.61 10.32
CA GLN A 202 6.16 11.50 9.62
C GLN A 202 5.16 10.34 9.47
N MET A 203 5.34 9.55 8.42
CA MET A 203 4.47 8.42 8.13
C MET A 203 5.26 7.26 7.52
N ASP A 204 5.13 6.08 8.11
CA ASP A 204 5.62 4.86 7.49
C ASP A 204 4.73 4.51 6.28
N ALA A 205 5.22 4.84 5.09
CA ALA A 205 4.47 4.62 3.86
C ALA A 205 4.51 3.16 3.36
N THR A 206 5.18 2.25 4.09
CA THR A 206 5.15 0.82 3.81
C THR A 206 3.96 0.12 4.49
N GLN A 207 3.43 0.72 5.55
CA GLN A 207 2.31 0.20 6.35
C GLN A 207 1.06 1.09 6.31
N ASN A 208 1.16 2.23 5.64
CA ASN A 208 0.09 3.20 5.55
C ASN A 208 -0.04 3.71 4.11
N GLU A 209 -1.22 3.57 3.55
CA GLU A 209 -1.52 4.03 2.19
C GLU A 209 -2.58 5.11 2.25
N VAL A 210 -2.35 6.22 1.60
CA VAL A 210 -3.29 7.34 1.54
C VAL A 210 -3.81 7.51 0.13
N GLU A 211 -5.12 7.65 -0.01
CA GLU A 211 -5.76 7.91 -1.29
C GLU A 211 -5.20 9.19 -1.92
N GLY A 212 -4.80 9.09 -3.17
CA GLY A 212 -4.20 10.21 -3.91
C GLY A 212 -2.71 10.44 -3.62
N GLN A 213 -2.12 9.80 -2.60
CA GLN A 213 -0.71 9.91 -2.28
C GLN A 213 0.09 8.73 -2.84
N TYR A 214 0.92 9.02 -3.85
CA TYR A 214 1.80 8.01 -4.45
C TYR A 214 3.24 8.27 -4.06
N ILE A 215 3.77 7.44 -3.17
CA ILE A 215 5.15 7.54 -2.69
C ILE A 215 6.01 6.55 -3.49
N ARG A 216 6.78 7.06 -4.45
CA ARG A 216 7.60 6.25 -5.37
C ARG A 216 8.99 5.95 -4.85
N CYS A 217 9.50 6.77 -3.96
CA CYS A 217 10.84 6.62 -3.39
C CYS A 217 10.88 7.13 -1.95
N TYR A 218 11.88 6.70 -1.22
CA TYR A 218 12.10 7.07 0.18
C TYR A 218 13.48 7.69 0.35
N PRO A 219 13.60 8.78 1.15
CA PRO A 219 12.52 9.57 1.75
C PRO A 219 11.80 10.46 0.71
N THR A 220 10.49 10.69 0.89
CA THR A 220 9.71 11.70 0.19
C THR A 220 9.19 12.70 1.20
N ILE A 221 9.30 14.00 0.89
CA ILE A 221 8.83 15.08 1.76
C ILE A 221 7.81 15.91 0.99
N LYS A 222 6.67 16.17 1.60
CA LYS A 222 5.60 16.97 1.01
C LYS A 222 5.12 18.02 2.01
N CYS A 223 4.77 19.19 1.50
CA CYS A 223 4.07 20.24 2.22
C CYS A 223 2.62 20.31 1.74
N PHE A 224 1.70 20.39 2.66
CA PHE A 224 0.28 20.68 2.44
C PHE A 224 0.03 22.10 2.99
N ARG A 225 -0.18 23.04 2.09
CA ARG A 225 -0.21 24.47 2.42
C ARG A 225 -1.45 24.82 3.23
N LYS A 226 -1.28 25.77 4.13
CA LYS A 226 -2.38 26.43 4.83
C LYS A 226 -3.32 27.13 3.84
N GLY A 227 -4.62 27.04 4.08
CA GLY A 227 -5.66 27.70 3.31
C GLY A 227 -6.23 26.84 2.19
N ASP A 228 -5.41 26.35 1.27
CA ASP A 228 -5.86 25.61 0.06
C ASP A 228 -5.49 24.13 0.07
N ASN A 229 -4.73 23.66 1.05
CA ASN A 229 -4.17 22.30 1.16
C ASN A 229 -3.38 21.85 -0.09
N ARG A 230 -2.92 22.80 -0.89
CA ARG A 230 -2.14 22.50 -2.09
C ARG A 230 -0.87 21.76 -1.71
N GLU A 231 -0.70 20.59 -2.33
CA GLU A 231 0.48 19.75 -2.16
C GLU A 231 1.68 20.33 -2.93
N VAL A 232 2.82 20.41 -2.27
CA VAL A 232 4.12 20.76 -2.87
C VAL A 232 5.15 19.74 -2.40
N GLN A 233 5.83 19.08 -3.33
CA GLN A 233 6.89 18.15 -3.00
C GLN A 233 8.24 18.86 -2.92
N PHE A 234 9.03 18.50 -1.88
CA PHE A 234 10.41 18.92 -1.74
C PHE A 234 11.32 18.09 -2.65
N CYS A 235 12.08 18.75 -3.51
CA CYS A 235 12.95 18.10 -4.50
C CYS A 235 14.41 18.54 -4.44
N GLU A 236 14.81 19.27 -3.38
CA GLU A 236 16.17 19.76 -3.20
C GLU A 236 17.02 18.86 -2.30
N GLU A 237 18.25 19.26 -2.02
CA GLU A 237 19.12 18.59 -1.06
C GLU A 237 18.52 18.63 0.35
N ARG A 238 18.57 17.49 1.04
CA ARG A 238 17.92 17.29 2.35
C ARG A 238 18.79 17.82 3.49
N THR A 239 19.26 19.07 3.37
CA THR A 239 19.98 19.78 4.43
C THR A 239 19.00 20.60 5.28
N VAL A 240 19.42 20.94 6.51
CA VAL A 240 18.62 21.78 7.40
C VAL A 240 18.31 23.13 6.75
N GLU A 241 19.29 23.73 6.08
CA GLU A 241 19.18 25.04 5.43
C GLU A 241 18.12 25.02 4.32
N LYS A 242 18.17 24.03 3.43
CA LYS A 242 17.23 23.90 2.32
C LYS A 242 15.81 23.59 2.81
N LEU A 243 15.69 22.76 3.83
CA LEU A 243 14.39 22.46 4.46
C LEU A 243 13.81 23.71 5.16
N MET A 244 14.61 24.47 5.89
CA MET A 244 14.17 25.74 6.51
C MET A 244 13.71 26.74 5.45
N GLN A 245 14.41 26.83 4.32
CA GLN A 245 14.02 27.68 3.20
C GLN A 245 12.67 27.23 2.61
N PHE A 246 12.48 25.90 2.44
CA PHE A 246 11.23 25.31 1.96
C PHE A 246 10.07 25.60 2.93
N VAL A 247 10.29 25.45 4.23
CA VAL A 247 9.31 25.78 5.27
C VAL A 247 8.94 27.26 5.18
N HIS A 248 9.93 28.15 5.16
CA HIS A 248 9.69 29.59 5.08
C HIS A 248 8.85 29.96 3.85
N THR A 249 9.21 29.40 2.68
CA THR A 249 8.50 29.70 1.42
C THR A 249 7.04 29.29 1.46
N HIS A 250 6.73 28.13 2.08
CA HIS A 250 5.39 27.54 2.00
C HIS A 250 4.49 27.82 3.20
N SER A 251 5.05 28.20 4.36
CA SER A 251 4.27 28.59 5.54
C SER A 251 3.74 30.03 5.47
N GLN A 252 4.39 30.93 4.71
CA GLN A 252 4.01 32.35 4.61
C GLN A 252 3.07 32.67 3.44
N ALA A 253 2.81 31.72 2.54
CA ALA A 253 2.13 31.97 1.26
C ALA A 253 0.63 32.30 1.35
N SER A 254 0.04 32.41 2.55
CA SER A 254 -1.39 32.76 2.69
C SER A 254 -1.69 34.28 2.62
N TRP A 255 -0.66 35.14 2.52
CA TRP A 255 -0.89 36.59 2.60
C TRP A 255 -0.74 37.34 1.27
N LEU A 256 -0.20 36.70 0.21
CA LEU A 256 0.10 37.38 -1.06
C LEU A 256 -0.96 37.21 -2.16
N ASP A 257 -1.87 36.25 -2.06
CA ASP A 257 -2.93 36.04 -3.06
C ASP A 257 -4.19 36.89 -2.82
N SER A 258 -4.23 37.70 -1.76
CA SER A 258 -5.39 38.56 -1.45
C SER A 258 -5.25 40.01 -1.96
N THR A 259 -4.22 40.34 -2.71
CA THR A 259 -3.94 41.72 -3.17
C THR A 259 -3.77 41.81 -4.69
N VAL A 260 -4.59 41.09 -5.47
CA VAL A 260 -4.84 41.44 -6.88
C VAL A 260 -6.34 41.49 -7.11
N VAL A 261 -6.89 42.68 -6.90
CA VAL A 261 -8.15 43.14 -7.50
C VAL A 261 -7.81 44.15 -8.57
#